data_f8cebc13f1b6588889d68e3fb4871049
#
_entry.id   f8cebc13f1b6588889d68e3fb4871049
#
_cell.length_a   1.000
_cell.length_b   1.000
_cell.length_c   1.000
_cell.angle_alpha   90.00
_cell.angle_beta   90.00
_cell.angle_gamma   90.00
#
_symmetry.space_group_name_H-M   'P 1'
#
loop_
_entity.id
_entity.type
_entity.pdbx_description
1 polymer ?
#
loop_
_entity_poly.entity_id
_entity_poly.type
_entity_poly.pdbx_seq_one_letter_code
_entity_poly.pdbx_strand_id
1 'polypeptide(L)'
;MTFLASIPFLLAATFTRPLERVTTMDPAFSQAVYESRAIQLVYETVLTVDYDARPYRLAPGACELPLISADGLTYTFHLRSPDLTAADIVRSLERLRDPELVSPNGWMLKSVATITAADSRTVVIQLKSRCHFFPWLMVMSPASVLKPDGTGTGPYALTAWRKNHEMVFTLRDKFRGTSSFTNSFDTIRFLVIDDASTRWLMFLKGEVDFLAEVSRDNWDAIIKPDGTLCDELTAQGIRLYSSPTLETMYMGINMNDPVLGANKKLRQALNAAFNFPEWQRFYSSRIIASTGPVPPGVDGYLATPFPYSFDLAKARKLIAEAGYPNGIDPTTGRRLVLNLAIGRASQDTREAGELIASFYDKIGVKLELSFYTWNAFLKAVDEGRVQMYNMGWVGDYPDAENFLQLFYSKNVSPGPNHSNYINPAYDAEYDAAMSAKTSADRNAHWTRCQEIVREDCPWVFTHVNLANSLVRKRVGNYKPSAFSYGHERYLKVNGDDK
;
A
#
# COMPACT_ATOMS: atom_id res chain seq x y z
N MET A 1 8.73 -30.04 56.86
CA MET A 1 8.33 -28.76 56.27
C MET A 1 8.76 -28.75 54.83
N THR A 2 7.85 -29.12 53.93
CA THR A 2 8.10 -29.19 52.48
C THR A 2 7.67 -27.85 51.87
N PHE A 3 8.64 -27.05 51.43
CA PHE A 3 8.37 -25.84 50.72
C PHE A 3 7.82 -26.20 49.32
N LEU A 4 6.55 -26.06 49.14
CA LEU A 4 5.93 -25.98 47.81
C LEU A 4 6.35 -24.66 47.19
N ALA A 5 7.30 -24.70 46.27
CA ALA A 5 7.60 -23.57 45.42
C ALA A 5 6.37 -23.28 44.55
N SER A 6 5.69 -22.20 44.82
CA SER A 6 4.64 -21.66 43.94
C SER A 6 5.30 -21.24 42.65
N ILE A 7 5.13 -22.05 41.61
CA ILE A 7 5.41 -21.63 40.22
C ILE A 7 4.44 -20.51 39.93
N PRO A 8 4.89 -19.28 39.65
CA PRO A 8 3.98 -18.23 39.26
C PRO A 8 3.32 -18.66 37.94
N PHE A 9 2.02 -18.82 37.94
CA PHE A 9 1.23 -18.87 36.72
C PHE A 9 1.45 -17.53 36.00
N LEU A 10 2.41 -17.47 35.09
CA LEU A 10 2.53 -16.35 34.18
C LEU A 10 1.23 -16.32 33.37
N LEU A 11 0.38 -15.33 33.62
CA LEU A 11 -0.81 -15.09 32.81
C LEU A 11 -0.32 -14.93 31.36
N ALA A 12 -0.80 -15.80 30.49
CA ALA A 12 -0.43 -15.79 29.06
C ALA A 12 -0.68 -14.40 28.44
N ALA A 13 0.37 -13.76 27.97
CA ALA A 13 0.27 -12.39 27.44
C ALA A 13 -0.55 -12.39 26.16
N THR A 14 -1.66 -11.64 26.15
CA THR A 14 -2.57 -11.53 25.02
C THR A 14 -2.47 -10.15 24.37
N PHE A 15 -2.24 -10.10 23.07
CA PHE A 15 -2.40 -8.91 22.25
C PHE A 15 -3.79 -8.91 21.63
N THR A 16 -4.54 -7.84 21.82
CA THR A 16 -5.92 -7.71 21.32
C THR A 16 -6.05 -6.48 20.43
N ARG A 17 -6.64 -6.66 19.24
CA ARG A 17 -6.96 -5.56 18.33
C ARG A 17 -8.29 -5.75 17.61
N PRO A 18 -8.97 -4.67 17.20
CA PRO A 18 -10.04 -4.74 16.24
C PRO A 18 -9.50 -5.17 14.87
N LEU A 19 -10.30 -5.93 14.14
CA LEU A 19 -10.05 -6.30 12.75
C LEU A 19 -11.39 -6.39 12.03
N GLU A 20 -11.37 -6.17 10.73
CA GLU A 20 -12.52 -6.39 9.84
C GLU A 20 -12.84 -7.89 9.78
N ARG A 21 -14.01 -8.19 9.25
CA ARG A 21 -14.53 -9.55 9.19
C ARG A 21 -13.75 -10.43 8.21
N VAL A 22 -12.96 -11.36 8.72
CA VAL A 22 -12.27 -12.38 7.94
C VAL A 22 -13.30 -13.40 7.42
N THR A 23 -13.28 -13.67 6.13
CA THR A 23 -14.22 -14.61 5.48
C THR A 23 -13.58 -15.96 5.21
N THR A 24 -12.27 -16.00 4.99
CA THR A 24 -11.50 -17.21 4.69
C THR A 24 -10.17 -17.24 5.39
N MET A 25 -9.70 -18.44 5.73
CA MET A 25 -8.32 -18.74 6.12
C MET A 25 -7.57 -19.53 5.04
N ASP A 26 -8.23 -19.82 3.91
CA ASP A 26 -7.57 -20.45 2.76
C ASP A 26 -6.79 -19.38 1.97
N PRO A 27 -5.45 -19.49 1.88
CA PRO A 27 -4.63 -18.53 1.17
C PRO A 27 -5.03 -18.34 -0.30
N ALA A 28 -5.48 -19.39 -0.99
CA ALA A 28 -5.86 -19.30 -2.39
C ALA A 28 -7.04 -18.33 -2.64
N PHE A 29 -7.86 -18.04 -1.63
CA PHE A 29 -9.01 -17.14 -1.70
C PHE A 29 -8.81 -15.81 -0.99
N SER A 30 -7.63 -15.54 -0.45
CA SER A 30 -7.31 -14.28 0.22
C SER A 30 -7.36 -13.10 -0.77
N GLN A 31 -8.25 -12.15 -0.53
CA GLN A 31 -8.40 -10.94 -1.35
C GLN A 31 -8.29 -9.64 -0.54
N ALA A 32 -8.34 -9.74 0.79
CA ALA A 32 -8.37 -8.59 1.67
C ALA A 32 -7.16 -8.55 2.61
N VAL A 33 -6.76 -7.33 2.98
CA VAL A 33 -5.65 -7.06 3.93
C VAL A 33 -5.86 -7.77 5.26
N TYR A 34 -7.09 -7.77 5.78
CA TYR A 34 -7.42 -8.40 7.06
C TYR A 34 -7.38 -9.93 6.99
N GLU A 35 -7.72 -10.54 5.86
CA GLU A 35 -7.52 -11.98 5.62
C GLU A 35 -6.03 -12.32 5.58
N SER A 36 -5.26 -11.55 4.80
CA SER A 36 -3.82 -11.71 4.71
C SER A 36 -3.14 -11.61 6.07
N ARG A 37 -3.60 -10.71 6.94
CA ARG A 37 -3.10 -10.55 8.31
C ARG A 37 -3.32 -11.78 9.18
N ALA A 38 -4.50 -12.39 9.10
CA ALA A 38 -4.83 -13.61 9.83
C ALA A 38 -4.08 -14.84 9.27
N ILE A 39 -4.06 -14.98 7.95
CA ILE A 39 -3.41 -16.09 7.24
C ILE A 39 -1.91 -16.15 7.55
N GLN A 40 -1.21 -15.02 7.49
CA GLN A 40 0.25 -14.98 7.71
C GLN A 40 0.68 -15.18 9.17
N LEU A 41 -0.23 -15.27 10.13
CA LEU A 41 0.06 -15.77 11.47
C LEU A 41 0.20 -17.30 11.49
N VAL A 42 -0.58 -17.99 10.65
CA VAL A 42 -0.72 -19.45 10.64
C VAL A 42 0.18 -20.12 9.59
N TYR A 43 0.35 -19.47 8.44
CA TYR A 43 1.08 -20.00 7.30
C TYR A 43 2.32 -19.17 6.99
N GLU A 44 3.41 -19.84 6.61
CA GLU A 44 4.58 -19.19 6.03
C GLU A 44 4.35 -18.97 4.53
N THR A 45 4.67 -17.78 4.02
CA THR A 45 4.77 -17.52 2.59
C THR A 45 6.11 -18.03 2.04
N VAL A 46 6.21 -18.26 0.73
CA VAL A 46 7.46 -18.72 0.09
C VAL A 46 8.62 -17.78 0.45
N LEU A 47 8.42 -16.48 0.31
CA LEU A 47 9.30 -15.42 0.83
C LEU A 47 8.55 -14.56 1.82
N THR A 48 9.25 -13.70 2.55
CA THR A 48 8.62 -12.68 3.42
C THR A 48 9.24 -11.32 3.20
N VAL A 49 8.74 -10.31 3.90
CA VAL A 49 9.29 -8.96 3.90
C VAL A 49 10.13 -8.78 5.15
N ASP A 50 11.29 -8.15 5.00
CA ASP A 50 12.09 -7.71 6.15
C ASP A 50 11.28 -6.69 6.95
N TYR A 51 10.92 -7.06 8.18
CA TYR A 51 10.10 -6.23 9.06
C TYR A 51 10.75 -4.90 9.42
N ASP A 52 12.08 -4.88 9.46
CA ASP A 52 12.89 -3.74 9.92
C ASP A 52 13.33 -2.82 8.78
N ALA A 53 13.39 -3.33 7.55
CA ALA A 53 13.94 -2.58 6.43
C ALA A 53 12.96 -1.55 5.84
N ARG A 54 13.50 -0.34 5.60
CA ARG A 54 12.89 0.71 4.76
C ARG A 54 13.99 1.31 3.88
N PRO A 55 13.83 1.37 2.56
CA PRO A 55 12.74 0.81 1.74
C PRO A 55 12.49 -0.68 2.01
N TYR A 56 11.29 -1.16 1.67
CA TYR A 56 10.93 -2.56 1.83
C TYR A 56 11.93 -3.47 1.12
N ARG A 57 12.27 -4.59 1.75
CA ARG A 57 13.17 -5.61 1.19
C ARG A 57 12.57 -7.00 1.38
N LEU A 58 12.88 -7.85 0.40
CA LEU A 58 12.59 -9.27 0.51
C LEU A 58 13.47 -9.91 1.58
N ALA A 59 12.90 -10.87 2.28
CA ALA A 59 13.58 -11.71 3.24
C ALA A 59 13.18 -13.17 3.07
N PRO A 60 14.00 -14.11 3.55
CA PRO A 60 13.65 -15.53 3.55
C PRO A 60 12.37 -15.81 4.33
N GLY A 61 11.44 -16.55 3.71
CA GLY A 61 10.24 -17.12 4.31
C GLY A 61 10.38 -18.63 4.53
N ALA A 62 9.48 -19.40 3.95
CA ALA A 62 9.62 -20.87 3.87
C ALA A 62 10.86 -21.29 3.05
N CYS A 63 11.32 -20.43 2.14
CA CYS A 63 12.52 -20.59 1.35
C CYS A 63 13.55 -19.49 1.61
N GLU A 64 14.81 -19.76 1.24
CA GLU A 64 15.84 -18.75 1.05
C GLU A 64 15.48 -17.84 -0.12
N LEU A 65 16.14 -16.66 -0.23
CA LEU A 65 16.01 -15.84 -1.42
C LEU A 65 16.44 -16.64 -2.65
N PRO A 66 15.71 -16.53 -3.78
CA PRO A 66 15.95 -17.38 -4.95
C PRO A 66 17.27 -17.07 -5.63
N LEU A 67 17.89 -18.12 -6.17
CA LEU A 67 18.91 -17.99 -7.21
C LEU A 67 18.18 -17.69 -8.53
N ILE A 68 18.57 -16.61 -9.20
CA ILE A 68 17.95 -16.17 -10.45
C ILE A 68 18.94 -16.40 -11.59
N SER A 69 18.50 -17.05 -12.65
CA SER A 69 19.31 -17.26 -13.86
C SER A 69 19.67 -15.93 -14.55
N ALA A 70 20.76 -15.92 -15.33
CA ALA A 70 21.25 -14.70 -15.99
C ALA A 70 20.23 -14.06 -16.96
N ASP A 71 19.34 -14.88 -17.55
CA ASP A 71 18.24 -14.43 -18.39
C ASP A 71 17.03 -13.92 -17.59
N GLY A 72 17.03 -14.12 -16.26
CA GLY A 72 15.93 -13.73 -15.37
C GLY A 72 14.66 -14.56 -15.53
N LEU A 73 14.75 -15.73 -16.15
CA LEU A 73 13.58 -16.58 -16.40
C LEU A 73 13.44 -17.74 -15.42
N THR A 74 14.53 -18.17 -14.79
CA THR A 74 14.49 -19.31 -13.85
C THR A 74 14.80 -18.85 -12.44
N TYR A 75 13.92 -19.19 -11.51
CA TYR A 75 14.04 -18.92 -10.09
C TYR A 75 14.17 -20.23 -9.34
N THR A 76 15.29 -20.45 -8.65
CA THR A 76 15.53 -21.64 -7.83
C THR A 76 15.42 -21.28 -6.37
N PHE A 77 14.46 -21.88 -5.68
CA PHE A 77 14.18 -21.68 -4.27
C PHE A 77 14.62 -22.89 -3.44
N HIS A 78 15.44 -22.67 -2.43
CA HIS A 78 15.84 -23.70 -1.47
C HIS A 78 15.03 -23.56 -0.18
N LEU A 79 14.39 -24.63 0.27
CA LEU A 79 13.56 -24.64 1.46
C LEU A 79 14.39 -24.47 2.73
N ARG A 80 13.92 -23.58 3.61
CA ARG A 80 14.42 -23.39 4.98
C ARG A 80 13.60 -24.17 5.98
N SER A 81 12.28 -24.09 5.86
CA SER A 81 11.37 -24.73 6.81
C SER A 81 11.59 -26.25 6.81
N PRO A 82 11.96 -26.85 7.96
CA PRO A 82 12.15 -28.29 8.04
C PRO A 82 10.82 -29.07 7.96
N ASP A 83 9.72 -28.38 8.21
CA ASP A 83 8.38 -28.98 8.29
C ASP A 83 7.67 -29.04 6.92
N LEU A 84 8.33 -28.54 5.86
CA LEU A 84 7.79 -28.47 4.49
C LEU A 84 8.68 -29.22 3.50
N THR A 85 8.05 -29.69 2.43
CA THR A 85 8.74 -30.27 1.26
C THR A 85 8.51 -29.38 0.03
N ALA A 86 9.36 -29.53 -0.99
CA ALA A 86 9.19 -28.83 -2.26
C ALA A 86 7.82 -29.15 -2.90
N ALA A 87 7.33 -30.36 -2.74
CA ALA A 87 6.00 -30.76 -3.21
C ALA A 87 4.86 -29.95 -2.53
N ASP A 88 5.03 -29.54 -1.28
CA ASP A 88 4.03 -28.71 -0.58
C ASP A 88 3.94 -27.32 -1.21
N ILE A 89 5.08 -26.73 -1.56
CA ILE A 89 5.14 -25.43 -2.24
C ILE A 89 4.50 -25.53 -3.63
N VAL A 90 4.93 -26.52 -4.43
CA VAL A 90 4.37 -26.75 -5.78
C VAL A 90 2.85 -26.89 -5.70
N ARG A 91 2.35 -27.76 -4.82
CA ARG A 91 0.92 -27.96 -4.63
C ARG A 91 0.20 -26.65 -4.23
N SER A 92 0.75 -25.91 -3.27
CA SER A 92 0.13 -24.66 -2.77
C SER A 92 0.04 -23.61 -3.85
N LEU A 93 1.08 -23.42 -4.66
CA LEU A 93 1.08 -22.46 -5.75
C LEU A 93 0.21 -22.92 -6.93
N GLU A 94 0.25 -24.21 -7.29
CA GLU A 94 -0.59 -24.75 -8.38
C GLU A 94 -2.09 -24.58 -8.10
N ARG A 95 -2.53 -24.58 -6.84
CA ARG A 95 -3.92 -24.26 -6.46
C ARG A 95 -4.39 -22.91 -6.99
N LEU A 96 -3.49 -21.92 -7.15
CA LEU A 96 -3.87 -20.59 -7.65
C LEU A 96 -4.30 -20.59 -9.12
N ARG A 97 -3.85 -21.57 -9.90
CA ARG A 97 -4.20 -21.72 -11.33
C ARG A 97 -5.02 -22.97 -11.63
N ASP A 98 -5.49 -23.66 -10.60
CA ASP A 98 -6.36 -24.82 -10.72
C ASP A 98 -7.72 -24.37 -11.28
N PRO A 99 -8.15 -24.88 -12.46
CA PRO A 99 -9.42 -24.51 -13.07
C PRO A 99 -10.64 -24.99 -12.28
N GLU A 100 -10.49 -26.01 -11.43
CA GLU A 100 -11.58 -26.50 -10.57
C GLU A 100 -11.73 -25.64 -9.32
N LEU A 101 -10.63 -25.11 -8.79
CA LEU A 101 -10.65 -24.26 -7.60
C LEU A 101 -11.10 -22.83 -7.90
N VAL A 102 -10.86 -22.33 -9.12
CA VAL A 102 -11.22 -20.97 -9.56
C VAL A 102 -10.74 -19.88 -8.59
N SER A 103 -9.46 -19.93 -8.21
CA SER A 103 -8.86 -18.94 -7.32
C SER A 103 -8.87 -17.53 -7.96
N PRO A 104 -9.30 -16.48 -7.23
CA PRO A 104 -9.22 -15.10 -7.71
C PRO A 104 -7.77 -14.61 -7.86
N ASN A 105 -6.79 -15.36 -7.33
CA ASN A 105 -5.38 -15.00 -7.30
C ASN A 105 -4.54 -15.67 -8.41
N GLY A 106 -5.17 -16.32 -9.38
CA GLY A 106 -4.49 -16.95 -10.52
C GLY A 106 -3.61 -15.98 -11.33
N TRP A 107 -3.91 -14.69 -11.31
CA TRP A 107 -3.15 -13.63 -11.97
C TRP A 107 -1.68 -13.58 -11.49
N MET A 108 -1.39 -13.93 -10.23
CA MET A 108 -0.03 -13.94 -9.66
C MET A 108 0.91 -14.89 -10.42
N LEU A 109 0.37 -15.93 -11.03
CA LEU A 109 1.14 -16.93 -11.78
C LEU A 109 1.01 -16.77 -13.31
N LYS A 110 0.45 -15.66 -13.80
CA LYS A 110 0.25 -15.42 -15.23
C LYS A 110 1.56 -15.48 -16.03
N SER A 111 2.64 -14.95 -15.44
CA SER A 111 3.99 -14.98 -16.02
C SER A 111 4.70 -16.33 -15.87
N VAL A 112 4.17 -17.27 -15.07
CA VAL A 112 4.80 -18.55 -14.78
C VAL A 112 4.50 -19.56 -15.90
N ALA A 113 5.55 -20.21 -16.40
CA ALA A 113 5.45 -21.34 -17.33
C ALA A 113 5.31 -22.66 -16.56
N THR A 114 6.27 -22.96 -15.66
CA THR A 114 6.29 -24.20 -14.87
C THR A 114 6.70 -23.97 -13.44
N ILE A 115 6.18 -24.82 -12.54
CA ILE A 115 6.60 -24.93 -11.14
C ILE A 115 6.92 -26.38 -10.88
N THR A 116 8.16 -26.71 -10.53
CA THR A 116 8.62 -28.09 -10.35
C THR A 116 9.41 -28.27 -9.06
N ALA A 117 9.25 -29.41 -8.40
CA ALA A 117 10.13 -29.87 -7.35
C ALA A 117 11.30 -30.60 -7.99
N ALA A 118 12.50 -30.01 -7.97
CA ALA A 118 13.71 -30.64 -8.49
C ALA A 118 14.18 -31.77 -7.57
N ASP A 119 13.98 -31.60 -6.27
CA ASP A 119 14.17 -32.59 -5.23
C ASP A 119 13.23 -32.26 -4.04
N SER A 120 13.40 -32.92 -2.89
CA SER A 120 12.56 -32.72 -1.72
C SER A 120 12.69 -31.31 -1.07
N ARG A 121 13.77 -30.58 -1.40
CA ARG A 121 14.13 -29.29 -0.78
C ARG A 121 14.29 -28.15 -1.77
N THR A 122 14.15 -28.42 -3.07
CA THR A 122 14.39 -27.44 -4.14
C THR A 122 13.19 -27.29 -5.06
N VAL A 123 12.67 -26.06 -5.17
CA VAL A 123 11.63 -25.70 -6.13
C VAL A 123 12.22 -24.84 -7.22
N VAL A 124 11.92 -25.18 -8.48
CA VAL A 124 12.29 -24.40 -9.65
C VAL A 124 11.03 -23.84 -10.31
N ILE A 125 11.01 -22.52 -10.42
CA ILE A 125 9.93 -21.79 -11.12
C ILE A 125 10.51 -21.16 -12.39
N GLN A 126 9.93 -21.52 -13.54
CA GLN A 126 10.30 -20.95 -14.82
C GLN A 126 9.23 -19.96 -15.27
N LEU A 127 9.66 -18.77 -15.69
CA LEU A 127 8.79 -17.73 -16.22
C LEU A 127 8.74 -17.78 -17.75
N LYS A 128 7.63 -17.34 -18.34
CA LYS A 128 7.42 -17.15 -19.79
C LYS A 128 8.18 -15.94 -20.32
N SER A 129 8.32 -14.91 -19.47
CA SER A 129 9.03 -13.68 -19.75
C SER A 129 9.60 -13.12 -18.46
N ARG A 130 10.63 -12.28 -18.55
CA ARG A 130 11.26 -11.65 -17.39
C ARG A 130 10.22 -10.84 -16.59
N CYS A 131 10.20 -11.04 -15.28
CA CYS A 131 9.30 -10.36 -14.34
C CYS A 131 10.07 -10.01 -13.06
N HIS A 132 10.60 -8.79 -12.98
CA HIS A 132 11.45 -8.37 -11.87
C HIS A 132 10.72 -8.36 -10.51
N PHE A 133 9.43 -8.10 -10.52
CA PHE A 133 8.62 -8.08 -9.30
C PHE A 133 8.09 -9.48 -8.91
N PHE A 134 8.36 -10.53 -9.71
CA PHE A 134 7.90 -11.88 -9.39
C PHE A 134 8.22 -12.33 -7.96
N PRO A 135 9.43 -12.07 -7.39
CA PRO A 135 9.70 -12.42 -5.99
C PRO A 135 8.79 -11.71 -4.98
N TRP A 136 8.26 -10.51 -5.30
CA TRP A 136 7.31 -9.80 -4.46
C TRP A 136 5.94 -10.50 -4.42
N LEU A 137 5.54 -11.20 -5.47
CA LEU A 137 4.33 -12.01 -5.46
C LEU A 137 4.45 -13.19 -4.46
N MET A 138 5.66 -13.66 -4.22
CA MET A 138 5.93 -14.77 -3.30
C MET A 138 5.85 -14.39 -1.81
N VAL A 139 5.67 -13.12 -1.47
CA VAL A 139 5.41 -12.66 -0.09
C VAL A 139 3.92 -12.44 0.19
N MET A 140 3.09 -12.43 -0.85
CA MET A 140 1.64 -12.23 -0.70
C MET A 140 0.97 -13.44 -0.09
N SER A 141 -0.12 -13.24 0.63
CA SER A 141 -0.83 -14.34 1.32
C SER A 141 -1.23 -15.52 0.43
N PRO A 142 -1.63 -15.31 -0.86
CA PRO A 142 -1.91 -16.44 -1.73
C PRO A 142 -0.71 -17.36 -1.99
N ALA A 143 0.53 -16.87 -1.82
CA ALA A 143 1.75 -17.68 -1.90
C ALA A 143 2.12 -18.36 -0.57
N SER A 144 1.20 -18.45 0.39
CA SER A 144 1.38 -19.21 1.62
C SER A 144 1.38 -20.71 1.36
N VAL A 145 2.21 -21.42 2.12
CA VAL A 145 2.42 -22.85 1.93
C VAL A 145 1.58 -23.64 2.92
N LEU A 146 0.77 -24.56 2.41
CA LEU A 146 -0.07 -25.47 3.19
C LEU A 146 0.48 -26.87 3.12
N LYS A 147 0.45 -27.58 4.27
CA LYS A 147 0.66 -29.03 4.30
C LYS A 147 -0.53 -29.77 3.68
N PRO A 148 -0.38 -31.07 3.35
CA PRO A 148 -1.47 -31.89 2.80
C PRO A 148 -2.72 -31.93 3.68
N ASP A 149 -2.56 -31.84 4.98
CA ASP A 149 -3.64 -31.81 5.97
C ASP A 149 -4.25 -30.42 6.17
N GLY A 150 -3.83 -29.42 5.38
CA GLY A 150 -4.27 -28.02 5.47
C GLY A 150 -3.63 -27.23 6.61
N THR A 151 -2.73 -27.83 7.41
CA THR A 151 -2.04 -27.10 8.47
C THR A 151 -0.93 -26.22 7.94
N GLY A 152 -0.65 -25.14 8.67
CA GLY A 152 0.44 -24.21 8.37
C GLY A 152 1.66 -24.43 9.27
N THR A 153 2.77 -23.82 8.91
CA THR A 153 4.03 -23.86 9.65
C THR A 153 4.36 -22.55 10.36
N GLY A 154 3.52 -21.55 10.22
CA GLY A 154 3.68 -20.25 10.88
C GLY A 154 3.70 -20.33 12.40
N PRO A 155 4.11 -19.24 13.07
CA PRO A 155 4.37 -19.24 14.50
C PRO A 155 3.12 -19.41 15.37
N TYR A 156 1.96 -19.06 14.87
CA TYR A 156 0.70 -19.17 15.61
C TYR A 156 -0.21 -20.23 15.00
N ALA A 157 -1.07 -20.81 15.84
CA ALA A 157 -2.15 -21.70 15.44
C ALA A 157 -3.49 -20.99 15.70
N LEU A 158 -4.41 -21.07 14.76
CA LEU A 158 -5.80 -20.64 14.98
C LEU A 158 -6.46 -21.63 15.94
N THR A 159 -6.73 -21.21 17.17
CA THR A 159 -7.29 -22.06 18.23
C THR A 159 -8.78 -21.83 18.46
N ALA A 160 -9.31 -20.66 18.07
CA ALA A 160 -10.74 -20.41 18.06
C ALA A 160 -11.10 -19.43 16.95
N TRP A 161 -12.23 -19.69 16.30
CA TRP A 161 -12.84 -18.78 15.33
C TRP A 161 -14.35 -18.74 15.53
N ARG A 162 -14.81 -17.71 16.19
CA ARG A 162 -16.23 -17.37 16.31
C ARG A 162 -16.58 -16.37 15.22
N LYS A 163 -17.17 -16.84 14.13
CA LYS A 163 -17.50 -16.00 12.97
C LYS A 163 -18.26 -14.74 13.41
N ASN A 164 -17.89 -13.60 12.85
CA ASN A 164 -18.42 -12.26 13.17
C ASN A 164 -18.16 -11.76 14.59
N HIS A 165 -17.34 -12.44 15.40
CA HIS A 165 -17.02 -12.02 16.77
C HIS A 165 -15.51 -11.93 17.01
N GLU A 166 -14.79 -13.05 16.89
CA GLU A 166 -13.36 -13.04 17.17
C GLU A 166 -12.62 -14.21 16.52
N MET A 167 -11.32 -14.01 16.38
CA MET A 167 -10.36 -15.06 16.09
C MET A 167 -9.27 -15.07 17.15
N VAL A 168 -8.87 -16.23 17.62
CA VAL A 168 -7.83 -16.42 18.63
C VAL A 168 -6.70 -17.27 18.05
N PHE A 169 -5.50 -16.75 18.12
CA PHE A 169 -4.29 -17.40 17.63
C PHE A 169 -3.35 -17.60 18.82
N THR A 170 -2.88 -18.84 19.02
CA THR A 170 -1.98 -19.19 20.10
C THR A 170 -0.59 -19.51 19.56
N LEU A 171 0.45 -18.96 20.20
CA LEU A 171 1.84 -19.23 19.85
C LEU A 171 2.12 -20.72 20.02
N ARG A 172 2.66 -21.36 18.97
CA ARG A 172 2.98 -22.79 18.99
C ARG A 172 4.19 -23.07 19.89
N ASP A 173 4.17 -24.17 20.62
CA ASP A 173 5.18 -24.52 21.63
C ASP A 173 6.60 -24.55 21.04
N LYS A 174 6.77 -25.02 19.80
CA LYS A 174 8.08 -25.06 19.13
C LYS A 174 8.75 -23.68 18.95
N PHE A 175 8.00 -22.60 19.00
CA PHE A 175 8.51 -21.22 18.91
C PHE A 175 8.73 -20.59 20.28
N ARG A 176 8.12 -21.11 21.35
CA ARG A 176 8.29 -20.58 22.71
C ARG A 176 9.75 -20.65 23.14
N GLY A 177 10.26 -19.54 23.67
CA GLY A 177 11.64 -19.44 24.17
C GLY A 177 12.72 -19.39 23.09
N THR A 178 12.39 -19.47 21.81
CA THR A 178 13.38 -19.22 20.75
C THR A 178 13.74 -17.73 20.70
N SER A 179 14.94 -17.38 20.23
CA SER A 179 15.44 -16.00 20.19
C SER A 179 14.50 -15.05 19.46
N SER A 180 13.89 -15.49 18.37
CA SER A 180 12.94 -14.69 17.57
C SER A 180 11.63 -14.43 18.30
N PHE A 181 11.21 -15.29 19.23
CA PHE A 181 9.94 -15.22 19.95
C PHE A 181 10.10 -14.96 21.47
N THR A 182 11.28 -14.56 21.90
CA THR A 182 11.48 -14.08 23.28
C THR A 182 10.58 -12.86 23.53
N ASN A 183 9.83 -12.89 24.64
CA ASN A 183 8.85 -11.85 25.02
C ASN A 183 7.73 -11.60 23.97
N SER A 184 7.46 -12.54 23.06
CA SER A 184 6.29 -12.45 22.18
C SER A 184 5.00 -12.67 22.96
N PHE A 185 3.88 -12.18 22.42
CA PHE A 185 2.56 -12.48 22.97
C PHE A 185 2.25 -13.97 22.78
N ASP A 186 1.76 -14.61 23.82
CA ASP A 186 1.31 -16.01 23.77
C ASP A 186 0.05 -16.18 22.94
N THR A 187 -0.80 -15.14 22.95
CA THR A 187 -2.08 -15.12 22.26
C THR A 187 -2.23 -13.82 21.48
N ILE A 188 -2.70 -13.93 20.25
CA ILE A 188 -3.17 -12.82 19.43
C ILE A 188 -4.67 -12.97 19.26
N ARG A 189 -5.43 -11.94 19.57
CA ARG A 189 -6.89 -11.91 19.51
C ARG A 189 -7.35 -10.81 18.58
N PHE A 190 -8.05 -11.18 17.52
CA PHE A 190 -8.72 -10.27 16.61
C PHE A 190 -10.20 -10.20 16.94
N LEU A 191 -10.70 -8.99 17.19
CA LEU A 191 -12.12 -8.73 17.50
C LEU A 191 -12.80 -8.11 16.29
N VAL A 192 -13.92 -8.65 15.86
CA VAL A 192 -14.75 -8.06 14.82
C VAL A 192 -15.63 -6.98 15.43
N ILE A 193 -15.33 -5.72 15.16
CA ILE A 193 -16.05 -4.55 15.68
C ILE A 193 -16.25 -3.58 14.51
N ASP A 194 -17.47 -3.52 14.01
CA ASP A 194 -17.79 -2.73 12.81
C ASP A 194 -17.86 -1.21 13.12
N ASP A 195 -18.35 -0.85 14.32
CA ASP A 195 -18.54 0.55 14.71
C ASP A 195 -17.25 1.22 15.19
N ALA A 196 -16.88 2.33 14.54
CA ALA A 196 -15.65 3.06 14.84
C ALA A 196 -15.65 3.69 16.25
N SER A 197 -16.81 4.15 16.73
CA SER A 197 -16.93 4.75 18.07
C SER A 197 -16.75 3.70 19.16
N THR A 198 -17.29 2.50 18.94
CA THR A 198 -17.07 1.35 19.82
C THR A 198 -15.60 0.96 19.87
N ARG A 199 -14.90 0.86 18.71
CA ARG A 199 -13.45 0.61 18.67
C ARG A 199 -12.66 1.64 19.46
N TRP A 200 -13.03 2.92 19.31
CA TRP A 200 -12.41 4.02 20.04
C TRP A 200 -12.59 3.90 21.54
N LEU A 201 -13.82 3.68 22.02
CA LEU A 201 -14.13 3.52 23.45
C LEU A 201 -13.42 2.31 24.06
N MET A 202 -13.37 1.18 23.37
CA MET A 202 -12.63 -0.01 23.81
C MET A 202 -11.13 0.27 23.94
N PHE A 203 -10.57 1.04 22.99
CA PHE A 203 -9.17 1.44 23.08
C PHE A 203 -8.92 2.34 24.29
N LEU A 204 -9.76 3.33 24.55
CA LEU A 204 -9.62 4.20 25.72
C LEU A 204 -9.72 3.42 27.05
N LYS A 205 -10.64 2.45 27.14
CA LYS A 205 -10.80 1.57 28.32
C LYS A 205 -9.69 0.53 28.51
N GLY A 206 -8.82 0.34 27.52
CA GLY A 206 -7.75 -0.68 27.57
C GLY A 206 -8.17 -2.09 27.20
N GLU A 207 -9.33 -2.26 26.62
CA GLU A 207 -9.85 -3.55 26.16
C GLU A 207 -9.17 -4.02 24.88
N VAL A 208 -8.55 -3.11 24.12
CA VAL A 208 -7.71 -3.40 22.94
C VAL A 208 -6.39 -2.66 23.02
N ASP A 209 -5.34 -3.23 22.43
CA ASP A 209 -3.96 -2.74 22.50
C ASP A 209 -3.57 -1.84 21.35
N PHE A 210 -4.33 -1.90 20.26
CA PHE A 210 -4.01 -1.30 19.00
C PHE A 210 -5.27 -0.74 18.33
N LEU A 211 -5.13 0.44 17.73
CA LEU A 211 -6.16 1.05 16.91
C LEU A 211 -5.54 1.54 15.60
N ALA A 212 -5.96 0.99 14.46
CA ALA A 212 -5.42 1.31 13.13
C ALA A 212 -5.97 2.60 12.55
N GLU A 213 -7.18 2.99 12.96
CA GLU A 213 -7.87 4.17 12.43
C GLU A 213 -8.50 4.96 13.57
N VAL A 214 -8.33 6.27 13.52
CA VAL A 214 -9.01 7.21 14.40
C VAL A 214 -9.94 8.05 13.52
N SER A 215 -11.22 8.17 13.90
CA SER A 215 -12.15 9.03 13.18
C SER A 215 -11.65 10.48 13.15
N ARG A 216 -12.07 11.28 12.16
CA ARG A 216 -11.64 12.67 12.02
C ARG A 216 -11.90 13.47 13.30
N ASP A 217 -13.10 13.36 13.85
CA ASP A 217 -13.49 14.12 15.04
C ASP A 217 -12.62 13.76 16.26
N ASN A 218 -12.36 12.46 16.48
CA ASN A 218 -11.46 12.01 17.53
C ASN A 218 -10.01 12.42 17.27
N TRP A 219 -9.57 12.40 16.00
CA TRP A 219 -8.23 12.83 15.62
C TRP A 219 -7.98 14.29 15.98
N ASP A 220 -8.87 15.19 15.60
CA ASP A 220 -8.76 16.63 15.87
C ASP A 220 -8.77 16.95 17.37
N ALA A 221 -9.41 16.07 18.18
CA ALA A 221 -9.44 16.20 19.65
C ALA A 221 -8.14 15.73 20.34
N ILE A 222 -7.37 14.81 19.74
CA ILE A 222 -6.21 14.18 20.40
C ILE A 222 -4.87 14.56 19.80
N ILE A 223 -4.84 15.18 18.62
CA ILE A 223 -3.59 15.61 17.96
C ILE A 223 -3.39 17.10 18.14
N LYS A 224 -2.22 17.45 18.66
CA LYS A 224 -1.80 18.84 18.82
C LYS A 224 -1.47 19.48 17.46
N PRO A 225 -1.41 20.82 17.38
CA PRO A 225 -1.05 21.54 16.13
C PRO A 225 0.32 21.16 15.54
N ASP A 226 1.24 20.65 16.39
CA ASP A 226 2.55 20.16 15.97
C ASP A 226 2.54 18.71 15.44
N GLY A 227 1.37 18.06 15.38
CA GLY A 227 1.20 16.69 14.93
C GLY A 227 1.48 15.62 15.99
N THR A 228 1.78 16.02 17.23
CA THR A 228 2.00 15.08 18.34
C THR A 228 0.70 14.73 19.07
N LEU A 229 0.72 13.61 19.80
CA LEU A 229 -0.41 13.15 20.60
C LEU A 229 -0.61 14.08 21.83
N CYS A 230 -1.86 14.27 22.26
CA CYS A 230 -2.18 15.04 23.46
C CYS A 230 -1.53 14.46 24.72
N ASP A 231 -1.30 15.34 25.73
CA ASP A 231 -0.58 14.96 26.95
C ASP A 231 -1.31 13.88 27.75
N GLU A 232 -2.63 13.90 27.74
CA GLU A 232 -3.46 12.93 28.46
C GLU A 232 -3.21 11.49 27.96
N LEU A 233 -3.25 11.25 26.66
CA LEU A 233 -3.01 9.92 26.09
C LEU A 233 -1.53 9.54 26.19
N THR A 234 -0.63 10.52 26.03
CA THR A 234 0.81 10.30 26.21
C THR A 234 1.13 9.87 27.66
N ALA A 235 0.52 10.51 28.65
CA ALA A 235 0.68 10.13 30.06
C ALA A 235 0.17 8.71 30.37
N GLN A 236 -0.84 8.25 29.64
CA GLN A 236 -1.32 6.87 29.71
C GLN A 236 -0.38 5.87 28.99
N GLY A 237 0.74 6.34 28.42
CA GLY A 237 1.70 5.52 27.68
C GLY A 237 1.21 5.09 26.30
N ILE A 238 0.21 5.77 25.75
CA ILE A 238 -0.23 5.55 24.36
C ILE A 238 0.78 6.25 23.43
N ARG A 239 1.11 5.58 22.33
CA ARG A 239 2.02 6.08 21.30
C ARG A 239 1.30 6.21 19.98
N LEU A 240 1.52 7.32 19.29
CA LEU A 240 1.09 7.53 17.92
C LEU A 240 2.22 7.10 16.97
N TYR A 241 1.84 6.31 15.98
CA TYR A 241 2.71 5.97 14.85
C TYR A 241 2.06 6.45 13.57
N SER A 242 2.82 7.22 12.78
CA SER A 242 2.41 7.68 11.44
C SER A 242 3.41 7.18 10.41
N SER A 243 2.92 6.65 9.31
CA SER A 243 3.76 6.13 8.23
C SER A 243 3.08 6.33 6.89
N PRO A 244 3.82 6.69 5.83
CA PRO A 244 3.28 6.72 4.48
C PRO A 244 2.67 5.37 4.11
N THR A 245 1.51 5.42 3.47
CA THR A 245 0.89 4.25 2.85
C THR A 245 1.56 3.92 1.51
N LEU A 246 1.33 2.71 1.00
CA LEU A 246 1.81 2.30 -0.33
C LEU A 246 0.81 2.74 -1.41
N GLU A 247 0.48 4.02 -1.43
CA GLU A 247 -0.46 4.60 -2.37
C GLU A 247 -0.06 6.01 -2.77
N THR A 248 -0.50 6.43 -3.94
CA THR A 248 -0.34 7.80 -4.43
C THR A 248 -1.68 8.34 -4.88
N MET A 249 -2.01 9.55 -4.43
CA MET A 249 -3.23 10.25 -4.78
C MET A 249 -2.94 11.36 -5.78
N TYR A 250 -3.78 11.47 -6.80
CA TYR A 250 -3.54 12.40 -7.91
C TYR A 250 -4.85 12.84 -8.59
N MET A 251 -4.78 13.92 -9.32
CA MET A 251 -5.76 14.23 -10.35
C MET A 251 -5.15 13.91 -11.72
N GLY A 252 -5.65 12.85 -12.36
CA GLY A 252 -5.21 12.44 -13.69
C GLY A 252 -5.76 13.38 -14.75
N ILE A 253 -4.99 13.57 -15.82
CA ILE A 253 -5.34 14.40 -16.96
C ILE A 253 -5.46 13.50 -18.18
N ASN A 254 -6.57 13.54 -18.89
CA ASN A 254 -6.72 12.86 -20.16
C ASN A 254 -5.85 13.56 -21.22
N MET A 255 -4.76 12.92 -21.62
CA MET A 255 -3.81 13.48 -22.59
C MET A 255 -4.37 13.55 -24.02
N ASN A 256 -5.53 12.94 -24.27
CA ASN A 256 -6.29 13.12 -25.52
C ASN A 256 -7.19 14.36 -25.49
N ASP A 257 -7.31 15.07 -24.35
CA ASP A 257 -8.06 16.30 -24.26
C ASP A 257 -7.37 17.42 -25.08
N PRO A 258 -8.11 18.13 -25.97
CA PRO A 258 -7.51 19.12 -26.88
C PRO A 258 -6.94 20.35 -26.16
N VAL A 259 -7.42 20.66 -24.94
CA VAL A 259 -6.96 21.80 -24.14
C VAL A 259 -5.79 21.42 -23.24
N LEU A 260 -5.95 20.36 -22.47
CA LEU A 260 -4.94 19.94 -21.47
C LEU A 260 -3.85 19.05 -22.07
N GLY A 261 -4.19 18.15 -22.99
CA GLY A 261 -3.25 17.19 -23.55
C GLY A 261 -2.10 17.85 -24.31
N ALA A 262 -2.40 18.82 -25.15
CA ALA A 262 -1.40 19.53 -25.95
C ALA A 262 -0.65 20.64 -25.18
N ASN A 263 -1.16 21.07 -24.00
CA ASN A 263 -0.64 22.25 -23.31
C ASN A 263 0.11 21.90 -22.01
N LYS A 264 1.39 21.57 -22.14
CA LYS A 264 2.26 21.25 -21.00
C LYS A 264 2.33 22.38 -19.99
N LYS A 265 2.41 23.66 -20.42
CA LYS A 265 2.47 24.80 -19.51
C LYS A 265 1.20 24.94 -18.66
N LEU A 266 0.04 24.62 -19.23
CA LEU A 266 -1.21 24.60 -18.49
C LEU A 266 -1.19 23.50 -17.40
N ARG A 267 -0.73 22.29 -17.71
CA ARG A 267 -0.62 21.21 -16.73
C ARG A 267 0.37 21.53 -15.59
N GLN A 268 1.49 22.18 -15.93
CA GLN A 268 2.47 22.68 -14.95
C GLN A 268 1.85 23.79 -14.07
N ALA A 269 1.04 24.69 -14.66
CA ALA A 269 0.33 25.73 -13.91
C ALA A 269 -0.67 25.15 -12.91
N LEU A 270 -1.42 24.11 -13.30
CA LEU A 270 -2.36 23.42 -12.40
C LEU A 270 -1.65 22.77 -11.21
N ASN A 271 -0.50 22.17 -11.42
CA ASN A 271 0.33 21.63 -10.33
C ASN A 271 0.82 22.76 -9.40
N ALA A 272 1.38 23.84 -9.95
CA ALA A 272 1.90 24.96 -9.15
C ALA A 272 0.78 25.75 -8.42
N ALA A 273 -0.47 25.67 -8.87
CA ALA A 273 -1.62 26.28 -8.21
C ALA A 273 -2.21 25.42 -7.08
N PHE A 274 -1.89 24.11 -7.03
CA PHE A 274 -2.42 23.21 -6.02
C PHE A 274 -1.85 23.53 -4.64
N ASN A 275 -2.66 24.13 -3.76
CA ASN A 275 -2.24 24.61 -2.44
C ASN A 275 -2.12 23.46 -1.43
N PHE A 276 -1.01 22.72 -1.50
CA PHE A 276 -0.77 21.60 -0.60
C PHE A 276 -0.82 21.98 0.90
N PRO A 277 -0.28 23.12 1.39
CA PRO A 277 -0.40 23.51 2.79
C PRO A 277 -1.86 23.61 3.27
N GLU A 278 -2.76 24.14 2.46
CA GLU A 278 -4.19 24.22 2.78
C GLU A 278 -4.87 22.85 2.67
N TRP A 279 -4.50 22.06 1.67
CA TRP A 279 -4.94 20.69 1.50
C TRP A 279 -4.52 19.81 2.69
N GLN A 280 -3.30 19.95 3.20
CA GLN A 280 -2.82 19.23 4.37
C GLN A 280 -3.61 19.60 5.63
N ARG A 281 -3.96 20.88 5.82
CA ARG A 281 -4.85 21.31 6.91
C ARG A 281 -6.24 20.70 6.80
N PHE A 282 -6.82 20.66 5.60
CA PHE A 282 -8.11 20.01 5.35
C PHE A 282 -8.12 18.54 5.78
N TYR A 283 -7.01 17.84 5.60
CA TYR A 283 -6.82 16.45 6.06
C TYR A 283 -6.27 16.33 7.48
N SER A 284 -6.26 17.40 8.28
CA SER A 284 -5.75 17.40 9.67
C SER A 284 -4.35 16.79 9.78
N SER A 285 -3.44 17.12 8.85
CA SER A 285 -2.06 16.64 8.75
C SER A 285 -1.89 15.11 8.58
N ARG A 286 -2.92 14.40 8.11
CA ARG A 286 -2.88 12.95 7.86
C ARG A 286 -2.35 12.59 6.46
N ILE A 287 -1.74 13.53 5.78
CA ILE A 287 -1.17 13.37 4.44
C ILE A 287 0.19 14.05 4.34
N ILE A 288 1.00 13.61 3.40
CA ILE A 288 2.25 14.27 3.01
C ILE A 288 2.24 14.63 1.53
N ALA A 289 3.01 15.65 1.14
CA ALA A 289 3.11 16.06 -0.26
C ALA A 289 3.68 14.92 -1.11
N SER A 290 3.08 14.71 -2.28
CA SER A 290 3.67 13.84 -3.29
C SER A 290 4.86 14.52 -3.94
N THR A 291 5.98 13.80 -4.08
CA THR A 291 7.16 14.25 -4.85
C THR A 291 7.13 13.77 -6.30
N GLY A 292 6.24 12.86 -6.61
CA GLY A 292 6.08 12.20 -7.91
C GLY A 292 5.15 10.99 -7.81
N PRO A 293 5.13 10.10 -8.80
CA PRO A 293 4.22 8.96 -8.81
C PRO A 293 4.56 7.85 -7.81
N VAL A 294 5.84 7.68 -7.46
CA VAL A 294 6.30 6.62 -6.56
C VAL A 294 6.25 7.11 -5.11
N PRO A 295 5.53 6.44 -4.20
CA PRO A 295 5.43 6.86 -2.80
C PRO A 295 6.67 6.50 -1.97
N PRO A 296 6.89 7.16 -0.81
CA PRO A 296 7.96 6.80 0.12
C PRO A 296 7.89 5.35 0.59
N GLY A 297 9.06 4.73 0.83
CA GLY A 297 9.15 3.33 1.26
C GLY A 297 9.32 2.33 0.11
N VAL A 298 9.10 2.75 -1.12
CA VAL A 298 9.36 1.98 -2.35
C VAL A 298 10.80 2.20 -2.81
N ASP A 299 11.46 1.14 -3.24
CA ASP A 299 12.78 1.25 -3.88
C ASP A 299 12.63 2.02 -5.21
N GLY A 300 13.50 3.02 -5.42
CA GLY A 300 13.37 3.97 -6.53
C GLY A 300 12.53 5.23 -6.22
N TYR A 301 12.05 5.42 -4.98
CA TYR A 301 11.41 6.67 -4.57
C TYR A 301 12.32 7.88 -4.78
N LEU A 302 11.81 8.93 -5.43
CA LEU A 302 12.53 10.17 -5.68
C LEU A 302 12.19 11.22 -4.61
N ALA A 303 13.09 11.41 -3.65
CA ALA A 303 12.88 12.31 -2.50
C ALA A 303 13.04 13.81 -2.83
N THR A 304 13.54 14.16 -4.03
CA THR A 304 13.72 15.56 -4.42
C THR A 304 12.37 16.27 -4.53
N PRO A 305 12.27 17.54 -4.08
CA PRO A 305 11.03 18.29 -4.16
C PRO A 305 10.45 18.31 -5.58
N PHE A 306 9.14 18.27 -5.69
CA PHE A 306 8.46 18.35 -6.98
C PHE A 306 8.68 19.74 -7.58
N PRO A 307 9.10 19.85 -8.87
CA PRO A 307 9.49 21.14 -9.44
C PRO A 307 8.33 22.14 -9.57
N TYR A 308 7.11 21.67 -9.63
CA TYR A 308 5.89 22.48 -9.72
C TYR A 308 5.05 22.41 -8.44
N SER A 309 5.71 22.30 -7.28
CA SER A 309 5.07 22.45 -5.97
C SER A 309 4.41 23.82 -5.84
N PHE A 310 3.47 23.95 -4.89
CA PHE A 310 2.68 25.16 -4.70
C PHE A 310 3.51 26.45 -4.70
N ASP A 311 3.26 27.25 -5.70
CA ASP A 311 3.78 28.59 -5.89
C ASP A 311 2.80 29.37 -6.78
N LEU A 312 2.00 30.23 -6.16
CA LEU A 312 0.95 30.98 -6.87
C LEU A 312 1.52 31.97 -7.89
N ALA A 313 2.69 32.55 -7.65
CA ALA A 313 3.33 33.48 -8.59
C ALA A 313 3.81 32.72 -9.83
N LYS A 314 4.44 31.56 -9.63
CA LYS A 314 4.84 30.63 -10.71
C LYS A 314 3.61 30.12 -11.49
N ALA A 315 2.54 29.76 -10.79
CA ALA A 315 1.30 29.30 -11.43
C ALA A 315 0.70 30.37 -12.35
N ARG A 316 0.63 31.63 -11.90
CA ARG A 316 0.16 32.77 -12.71
C ARG A 316 1.05 33.04 -13.92
N LYS A 317 2.36 32.89 -13.79
CA LYS A 317 3.29 32.99 -14.92
C LYS A 317 3.05 31.86 -15.93
N LEU A 318 2.98 30.63 -15.44
CA LEU A 318 2.80 29.45 -16.30
C LEU A 318 1.46 29.45 -17.04
N ILE A 319 0.36 29.89 -16.40
CA ILE A 319 -0.93 29.97 -17.10
C ILE A 319 -0.96 31.05 -18.18
N ALA A 320 -0.25 32.16 -17.97
CA ALA A 320 -0.06 33.18 -19.01
C ALA A 320 0.80 32.64 -20.17
N GLU A 321 1.90 31.94 -19.88
CA GLU A 321 2.72 31.23 -20.89
C GLU A 321 1.93 30.13 -21.62
N ALA A 322 0.94 29.54 -20.97
CA ALA A 322 0.02 28.56 -21.55
C ALA A 322 -0.99 29.18 -22.52
N GLY A 323 -1.02 30.50 -22.66
CA GLY A 323 -1.95 31.23 -23.53
C GLY A 323 -3.23 31.72 -22.85
N TYR A 324 -3.34 31.63 -21.54
CA TYR A 324 -4.50 32.02 -20.73
C TYR A 324 -4.14 33.07 -19.67
N PRO A 325 -3.70 34.29 -20.04
CA PRO A 325 -3.36 35.32 -19.05
C PRO A 325 -4.53 35.57 -18.11
N ASN A 326 -4.31 35.50 -16.82
CA ASN A 326 -5.34 35.59 -15.77
C ASN A 326 -6.48 34.53 -15.91
N GLY A 327 -6.20 33.40 -16.55
CA GLY A 327 -7.20 32.37 -16.81
C GLY A 327 -8.21 32.70 -17.91
N ILE A 328 -7.94 33.71 -18.74
CA ILE A 328 -8.81 34.15 -19.83
C ILE A 328 -8.24 33.68 -21.16
N ASP A 329 -9.09 33.08 -21.99
CA ASP A 329 -8.78 32.81 -23.39
C ASP A 329 -8.79 34.13 -24.16
N PRO A 330 -7.68 34.62 -24.72
CA PRO A 330 -7.59 35.90 -25.38
C PRO A 330 -8.38 35.95 -26.70
N THR A 331 -8.67 34.78 -27.29
CA THR A 331 -9.44 34.70 -28.55
C THR A 331 -10.93 34.90 -28.33
N THR A 332 -11.44 34.30 -27.23
CA THR A 332 -12.88 34.34 -26.93
C THR A 332 -13.25 35.34 -25.86
N GLY A 333 -12.27 35.86 -25.09
CA GLY A 333 -12.48 36.71 -23.92
C GLY A 333 -13.16 35.98 -22.76
N ARG A 334 -13.29 34.66 -22.83
CA ARG A 334 -13.97 33.87 -21.83
C ARG A 334 -12.95 33.24 -20.85
N ARG A 335 -13.42 33.05 -19.63
CA ARG A 335 -12.68 32.34 -18.61
C ARG A 335 -12.45 30.88 -19.02
N LEU A 336 -11.25 30.35 -18.81
CA LEU A 336 -10.95 28.93 -18.98
C LEU A 336 -11.77 28.13 -17.98
N VAL A 337 -12.51 27.16 -18.50
CA VAL A 337 -13.31 26.23 -17.70
C VAL A 337 -12.74 24.81 -17.89
N LEU A 338 -12.44 24.14 -16.80
CA LEU A 338 -11.99 22.74 -16.77
C LEU A 338 -12.99 21.90 -15.96
N ASN A 339 -13.07 20.61 -16.24
CA ASN A 339 -13.96 19.67 -15.54
C ASN A 339 -13.16 18.62 -14.80
N LEU A 340 -13.49 18.39 -13.52
CA LEU A 340 -12.94 17.34 -12.67
C LEU A 340 -14.02 16.29 -12.33
N ALA A 341 -13.82 15.07 -12.79
CA ALA A 341 -14.65 13.93 -12.44
C ALA A 341 -14.21 13.33 -11.10
N ILE A 342 -15.17 13.01 -10.22
CA ILE A 342 -14.97 12.45 -8.88
C ILE A 342 -15.84 11.19 -8.74
N GLY A 343 -15.23 10.06 -8.43
CA GLY A 343 -15.86 8.73 -8.38
C GLY A 343 -16.69 8.44 -7.12
N ARG A 344 -16.99 9.45 -6.31
CA ARG A 344 -17.81 9.33 -5.08
C ARG A 344 -18.55 10.64 -4.83
N ALA A 345 -19.77 10.56 -4.32
CA ALA A 345 -20.62 11.73 -4.04
C ALA A 345 -20.91 11.91 -2.54
N SER A 346 -19.93 11.65 -1.66
CA SER A 346 -20.05 11.92 -0.22
C SER A 346 -19.89 13.41 0.10
N GLN A 347 -20.28 13.83 1.30
CA GLN A 347 -20.05 15.20 1.80
C GLN A 347 -18.57 15.58 1.73
N ASP A 348 -17.69 14.72 2.27
CA ASP A 348 -16.24 14.96 2.30
C ASP A 348 -15.65 15.16 0.89
N THR A 349 -16.10 14.37 -0.10
CA THR A 349 -15.60 14.50 -1.48
C THR A 349 -16.12 15.76 -2.19
N ARG A 350 -17.29 16.27 -1.79
CA ARG A 350 -17.79 17.55 -2.27
C ARG A 350 -16.97 18.71 -1.70
N GLU A 351 -16.76 18.72 -0.38
CA GLU A 351 -15.93 19.73 0.30
C GLU A 351 -14.49 19.73 -0.23
N ALA A 352 -13.90 18.56 -0.45
CA ALA A 352 -12.59 18.40 -1.06
C ALA A 352 -12.54 18.97 -2.48
N GLY A 353 -13.55 18.68 -3.30
CA GLY A 353 -13.67 19.20 -4.66
C GLY A 353 -13.81 20.73 -4.69
N GLU A 354 -14.65 21.31 -3.82
CA GLU A 354 -14.83 22.75 -3.69
C GLU A 354 -13.53 23.44 -3.25
N LEU A 355 -12.79 22.84 -2.32
CA LEU A 355 -11.48 23.35 -1.92
C LEU A 355 -10.50 23.35 -3.09
N ILE A 356 -10.41 22.27 -3.89
CA ILE A 356 -9.58 22.22 -5.10
C ILE A 356 -10.01 23.31 -6.09
N ALA A 357 -11.31 23.49 -6.33
CA ALA A 357 -11.83 24.52 -7.21
C ALA A 357 -11.40 25.93 -6.77
N SER A 358 -11.37 26.18 -5.45
CA SER A 358 -10.91 27.46 -4.89
C SER A 358 -9.42 27.73 -5.17
N PHE A 359 -8.58 26.69 -5.26
CA PHE A 359 -7.16 26.85 -5.61
C PHE A 359 -6.99 27.35 -7.04
N TYR A 360 -7.74 26.78 -7.98
CA TYR A 360 -7.66 27.15 -9.39
C TYR A 360 -8.33 28.48 -9.69
N ASP A 361 -9.32 28.88 -8.90
CA ASP A 361 -9.92 30.22 -8.97
C ASP A 361 -8.87 31.34 -8.77
N LYS A 362 -7.86 31.11 -7.92
CA LYS A 362 -6.76 32.06 -7.65
C LYS A 362 -5.86 32.33 -8.86
N ILE A 363 -5.92 31.49 -9.90
CA ILE A 363 -5.23 31.68 -11.18
C ILE A 363 -6.19 31.94 -12.34
N GLY A 364 -7.48 32.23 -12.03
CA GLY A 364 -8.51 32.56 -12.98
C GLY A 364 -9.16 31.37 -13.68
N VAL A 365 -8.82 30.15 -13.37
CA VAL A 365 -9.43 28.94 -13.94
C VAL A 365 -10.70 28.59 -13.16
N LYS A 366 -11.80 28.33 -13.86
CA LYS A 366 -13.02 27.75 -13.27
C LYS A 366 -12.93 26.25 -13.33
N LEU A 367 -13.01 25.57 -12.20
CA LEU A 367 -13.11 24.11 -12.14
C LEU A 367 -14.56 23.71 -11.88
N GLU A 368 -15.16 22.96 -12.82
CA GLU A 368 -16.47 22.36 -12.66
C GLU A 368 -16.32 20.92 -12.16
N LEU A 369 -17.16 20.54 -11.17
CA LEU A 369 -17.09 19.24 -10.52
C LEU A 369 -18.21 18.34 -11.02
N SER A 370 -17.86 17.13 -11.45
CA SER A 370 -18.80 16.09 -11.88
C SER A 370 -18.68 14.87 -10.99
N PHE A 371 -19.77 14.49 -10.31
CA PHE A 371 -19.79 13.37 -9.38
C PHE A 371 -20.44 12.14 -10.01
N TYR A 372 -19.80 11.00 -9.84
CA TYR A 372 -20.21 9.71 -10.40
C TYR A 372 -20.32 8.65 -9.30
N THR A 373 -21.05 7.58 -9.58
CA THR A 373 -20.83 6.31 -8.86
C THR A 373 -19.51 5.68 -9.33
N TRP A 374 -18.88 4.87 -8.51
CA TRP A 374 -17.54 4.32 -8.82
C TRP A 374 -17.47 3.62 -10.18
N ASN A 375 -18.43 2.73 -10.47
CA ASN A 375 -18.45 1.99 -11.74
C ASN A 375 -18.67 2.90 -12.96
N ALA A 376 -19.53 3.91 -12.84
CA ALA A 376 -19.74 4.89 -13.90
C ALA A 376 -18.53 5.80 -14.12
N PHE A 377 -17.82 6.12 -13.02
CA PHE A 377 -16.57 6.86 -13.03
C PHE A 377 -15.48 6.11 -13.80
N LEU A 378 -15.20 4.87 -13.41
CA LEU A 378 -14.18 4.04 -14.08
C LEU A 378 -14.49 3.92 -15.57
N LYS A 379 -15.74 3.62 -15.93
CA LYS A 379 -16.16 3.54 -17.33
C LYS A 379 -15.93 4.87 -18.07
N ALA A 380 -16.24 6.00 -17.46
CA ALA A 380 -16.05 7.31 -18.08
C ALA A 380 -14.56 7.66 -18.28
N VAL A 381 -13.71 7.24 -17.33
CA VAL A 381 -12.24 7.39 -17.42
C VAL A 381 -11.69 6.50 -18.53
N ASP A 382 -12.04 5.20 -18.55
CA ASP A 382 -11.57 4.22 -19.52
C ASP A 382 -11.98 4.60 -20.97
N GLU A 383 -13.17 5.14 -21.15
CA GLU A 383 -13.67 5.60 -22.44
C GLU A 383 -13.14 7.00 -22.83
N GLY A 384 -12.29 7.63 -22.00
CA GLY A 384 -11.72 8.97 -22.27
C GLY A 384 -12.75 10.10 -22.28
N ARG A 385 -13.92 9.92 -21.63
CA ARG A 385 -15.03 10.91 -21.62
C ARG A 385 -14.88 11.98 -20.54
N VAL A 386 -13.81 11.94 -19.76
CA VAL A 386 -13.51 12.93 -18.71
C VAL A 386 -12.23 13.69 -19.05
N GLN A 387 -12.18 14.97 -18.71
CA GLN A 387 -11.03 15.82 -18.95
C GLN A 387 -9.97 15.66 -17.88
N MET A 388 -10.39 15.74 -16.60
CA MET A 388 -9.60 15.46 -15.42
C MET A 388 -10.38 14.51 -14.50
N TYR A 389 -9.68 13.73 -13.70
CA TYR A 389 -10.31 12.78 -12.78
C TYR A 389 -9.52 12.65 -11.49
N ASN A 390 -10.21 12.59 -10.33
CA ASN A 390 -9.57 12.40 -9.03
C ASN A 390 -9.50 10.90 -8.71
N MET A 391 -8.29 10.37 -8.58
CA MET A 391 -8.03 8.95 -8.37
C MET A 391 -6.82 8.73 -7.47
N GLY A 392 -6.67 7.51 -6.97
CA GLY A 392 -5.46 7.02 -6.30
C GLY A 392 -5.04 5.68 -6.88
N TRP A 393 -3.77 5.38 -6.74
CA TRP A 393 -3.23 4.05 -7.01
C TRP A 393 -2.69 3.44 -5.71
N VAL A 394 -3.15 2.25 -5.39
CA VAL A 394 -2.65 1.44 -4.28
C VAL A 394 -1.66 0.43 -4.83
N GLY A 395 -0.45 0.42 -4.30
CA GLY A 395 0.59 -0.50 -4.76
C GLY A 395 0.31 -1.94 -4.35
N ASP A 396 0.31 -2.85 -5.32
CA ASP A 396 0.18 -4.29 -5.08
C ASP A 396 1.46 -4.87 -4.47
N TYR A 397 2.60 -4.27 -4.79
CA TYR A 397 3.93 -4.62 -4.29
C TYR A 397 4.81 -3.37 -4.25
N PRO A 398 5.83 -3.31 -3.35
CA PRO A 398 6.65 -2.12 -3.13
C PRO A 398 7.81 -2.03 -4.14
N ASP A 399 7.47 -1.94 -5.41
CA ASP A 399 8.39 -1.75 -6.52
C ASP A 399 7.97 -0.54 -7.35
N ALA A 400 8.93 0.28 -7.81
CA ALA A 400 8.64 1.48 -8.59
C ALA A 400 7.87 1.17 -9.88
N GLU A 401 8.07 -0.01 -10.46
CA GLU A 401 7.33 -0.47 -11.63
C GLU A 401 5.83 -0.40 -11.42
N ASN A 402 5.32 -0.78 -10.24
CA ASN A 402 3.89 -0.81 -9.94
C ASN A 402 3.21 0.57 -10.09
N PHE A 403 3.96 1.63 -9.93
CA PHE A 403 3.51 3.02 -10.07
C PHE A 403 3.85 3.61 -11.44
N LEU A 404 5.00 3.25 -12.01
CA LEU A 404 5.48 3.81 -13.25
C LEU A 404 4.83 3.17 -14.49
N GLN A 405 4.30 1.95 -14.41
CA GLN A 405 3.48 1.35 -15.45
C GLN A 405 2.25 2.20 -15.84
N LEU A 406 1.82 3.10 -14.94
CA LEU A 406 0.67 3.99 -15.15
C LEU A 406 0.92 5.10 -16.17
N PHE A 407 2.15 5.20 -16.68
CA PHE A 407 2.53 6.16 -17.73
C PHE A 407 3.12 5.47 -18.96
N TYR A 408 3.22 4.14 -18.97
CA TYR A 408 3.75 3.39 -20.08
C TYR A 408 2.75 3.34 -21.25
N SER A 409 3.19 3.70 -22.45
CA SER A 409 2.31 3.87 -23.61
C SER A 409 1.56 2.60 -24.01
N LYS A 410 2.14 1.42 -23.74
CA LYS A 410 1.48 0.13 -24.05
C LYS A 410 0.35 -0.21 -23.06
N ASN A 411 0.22 0.57 -21.98
CA ASN A 411 -0.77 0.38 -20.93
C ASN A 411 -1.91 1.41 -20.98
N VAL A 412 -2.08 2.16 -22.08
CA VAL A 412 -3.20 3.11 -22.23
C VAL A 412 -4.57 2.44 -22.06
N SER A 413 -5.58 3.22 -21.76
CA SER A 413 -6.95 2.73 -21.56
C SER A 413 -7.40 1.74 -22.65
N PRO A 414 -8.04 0.62 -22.25
CA PRO A 414 -8.55 0.26 -20.91
C PRO A 414 -7.50 -0.32 -19.95
N GLY A 415 -6.21 -0.18 -20.24
CA GLY A 415 -5.13 -0.51 -19.32
C GLY A 415 -4.94 0.53 -18.21
N PRO A 416 -4.00 0.32 -17.27
CA PRO A 416 -3.85 1.15 -16.09
C PRO A 416 -3.33 2.58 -16.34
N ASN A 417 -2.82 2.89 -17.55
CA ASN A 417 -2.47 4.25 -17.97
C ASN A 417 -3.72 5.03 -18.38
N HIS A 418 -4.59 5.32 -17.44
CA HIS A 418 -5.85 6.05 -17.67
C HIS A 418 -5.66 7.50 -18.19
N SER A 419 -4.46 8.05 -18.03
CA SER A 419 -4.14 9.37 -18.60
C SER A 419 -3.95 9.33 -20.12
N ASN A 420 -3.82 8.15 -20.73
CA ASN A 420 -3.46 7.97 -22.12
C ASN A 420 -2.15 8.72 -22.48
N TYR A 421 -1.23 8.80 -21.52
CA TYR A 421 0.06 9.43 -21.69
C TYR A 421 0.94 8.62 -22.64
N ILE A 422 1.48 9.25 -23.65
CA ILE A 422 2.38 8.63 -24.65
C ILE A 422 3.64 9.49 -24.75
N ASN A 423 4.79 8.90 -24.42
CA ASN A 423 6.08 9.56 -24.54
C ASN A 423 7.16 8.51 -24.88
N PRO A 424 7.72 8.52 -26.11
CA PRO A 424 8.73 7.55 -26.51
C PRO A 424 10.02 7.57 -25.66
N ALA A 425 10.39 8.74 -25.11
CA ALA A 425 11.56 8.83 -24.23
C ALA A 425 11.27 8.16 -22.87
N TYR A 426 10.04 8.29 -22.35
CA TYR A 426 9.58 7.57 -21.17
C TYR A 426 9.59 6.06 -21.41
N ASP A 427 9.00 5.62 -22.51
CA ASP A 427 8.92 4.20 -22.85
C ASP A 427 10.31 3.55 -22.99
N ALA A 428 11.28 4.26 -23.59
CA ALA A 428 12.64 3.79 -23.70
C ALA A 428 13.32 3.59 -22.33
N GLU A 429 13.12 4.53 -21.39
CA GLU A 429 13.65 4.40 -20.03
C GLU A 429 12.92 3.30 -19.25
N TYR A 430 11.60 3.16 -19.42
CA TYR A 430 10.82 2.08 -18.82
C TYR A 430 11.27 0.70 -19.30
N ASP A 431 11.41 0.50 -20.62
CA ASP A 431 11.87 -0.76 -21.21
C ASP A 431 13.33 -1.06 -20.78
N ALA A 432 14.19 -0.04 -20.67
CA ALA A 432 15.54 -0.19 -20.15
C ALA A 432 15.57 -0.62 -18.68
N ALA A 433 14.73 -0.03 -17.83
CA ALA A 433 14.57 -0.44 -16.43
C ALA A 433 14.10 -1.90 -16.31
N MET A 434 13.12 -2.31 -17.14
CA MET A 434 12.63 -3.69 -17.18
C MET A 434 13.68 -4.70 -17.67
N SER A 435 14.68 -4.24 -18.43
CA SER A 435 15.75 -5.07 -18.96
C SER A 435 17.04 -5.01 -18.12
N ALA A 436 17.13 -4.09 -17.16
CA ALA A 436 18.32 -3.85 -16.36
C ALA A 436 18.77 -5.11 -15.61
N LYS A 437 20.09 -5.29 -15.49
CA LYS A 437 20.69 -6.45 -14.82
C LYS A 437 20.98 -6.20 -13.33
N THR A 438 21.14 -4.94 -12.94
CA THR A 438 21.41 -4.55 -11.55
C THR A 438 20.32 -3.63 -11.04
N SER A 439 20.07 -3.64 -9.72
CA SER A 439 19.14 -2.70 -9.08
C SER A 439 19.59 -1.25 -9.23
N ALA A 440 20.90 -0.99 -9.25
CA ALA A 440 21.43 0.36 -9.44
C ALA A 440 21.08 0.92 -10.82
N ASP A 441 21.33 0.14 -11.89
CA ASP A 441 20.98 0.54 -13.25
C ASP A 441 19.47 0.72 -13.39
N ARG A 442 18.70 -0.21 -12.82
CA ARG A 442 17.24 -0.15 -12.83
C ARG A 442 16.73 1.12 -12.17
N ASN A 443 17.24 1.47 -10.97
CA ASN A 443 16.84 2.67 -10.26
C ASN A 443 17.26 3.95 -10.99
N ALA A 444 18.37 3.95 -11.72
CA ALA A 444 18.76 5.08 -12.56
C ALA A 444 17.74 5.33 -13.69
N HIS A 445 17.23 4.29 -14.32
CA HIS A 445 16.16 4.40 -15.31
C HIS A 445 14.83 4.82 -14.68
N TRP A 446 14.45 4.28 -13.51
CA TRP A 446 13.27 4.70 -12.78
C TRP A 446 13.32 6.18 -12.37
N THR A 447 14.49 6.68 -12.01
CA THR A 447 14.68 8.11 -11.74
C THR A 447 14.37 8.95 -12.98
N ARG A 448 14.90 8.57 -14.17
CA ARG A 448 14.63 9.28 -15.42
C ARG A 448 13.15 9.22 -15.83
N CYS A 449 12.50 8.06 -15.67
CA CYS A 449 11.05 7.94 -15.86
C CYS A 449 10.30 8.97 -15.02
N GLN A 450 10.62 9.08 -13.73
CA GLN A 450 9.98 10.03 -12.83
C GLN A 450 10.27 11.48 -13.21
N GLU A 451 11.51 11.82 -13.60
CA GLU A 451 11.88 13.16 -14.05
C GLU A 451 11.07 13.58 -15.28
N ILE A 452 10.90 12.70 -16.28
CA ILE A 452 10.09 12.94 -17.48
C ILE A 452 8.64 13.21 -17.10
N VAL A 453 8.03 12.36 -16.29
CA VAL A 453 6.62 12.50 -15.88
C VAL A 453 6.38 13.73 -15.02
N ARG A 454 7.32 14.06 -14.13
CA ARG A 454 7.28 15.27 -13.29
C ARG A 454 7.38 16.54 -14.13
N GLU A 455 8.15 16.53 -15.22
CA GLU A 455 8.26 17.64 -16.15
C GLU A 455 7.03 17.77 -17.04
N ASP A 456 6.48 16.65 -17.53
CA ASP A 456 5.33 16.64 -18.45
C ASP A 456 3.98 16.85 -17.76
N CYS A 457 3.91 16.56 -16.46
CA CYS A 457 2.73 16.72 -15.61
C CYS A 457 1.45 16.08 -16.22
N PRO A 458 1.42 14.78 -16.57
CA PRO A 458 0.18 14.12 -16.98
C PRO A 458 -0.78 13.94 -15.80
N TRP A 459 -0.32 14.18 -14.58
CA TRP A 459 -1.09 14.26 -13.35
C TRP A 459 -0.84 15.58 -12.62
N VAL A 460 -1.81 16.02 -11.83
CA VAL A 460 -1.55 16.88 -10.69
C VAL A 460 -1.23 15.97 -9.50
N PHE A 461 0.02 16.02 -9.03
CA PHE A 461 0.50 15.20 -7.91
C PHE A 461 0.02 15.81 -6.60
N THR A 462 -0.90 15.14 -5.91
CA THR A 462 -1.52 15.72 -4.72
C THR A 462 -0.84 15.28 -3.44
N HIS A 463 -1.00 14.01 -3.03
CA HIS A 463 -0.49 13.57 -1.74
C HIS A 463 -0.31 12.05 -1.65
N VAL A 464 0.37 11.65 -0.59
CA VAL A 464 0.41 10.28 -0.07
C VAL A 464 -0.28 10.28 1.29
N ASN A 465 -1.16 9.32 1.55
CA ASN A 465 -1.83 9.18 2.83
C ASN A 465 -0.86 8.71 3.92
N LEU A 466 -1.14 9.07 5.16
CA LEU A 466 -0.48 8.52 6.34
C LEU A 466 -1.40 7.52 7.03
N ALA A 467 -0.93 6.29 7.20
CA ALA A 467 -1.51 5.34 8.11
C ALA A 467 -1.14 5.74 9.55
N ASN A 468 -2.15 6.03 10.36
CA ASN A 468 -1.98 6.48 11.73
C ASN A 468 -2.49 5.39 12.68
N SER A 469 -1.65 4.98 13.62
CA SER A 469 -2.00 3.94 14.59
C SER A 469 -1.73 4.40 16.01
N LEU A 470 -2.64 4.10 16.92
CA LEU A 470 -2.45 4.25 18.36
C LEU A 470 -2.11 2.88 18.96
N VAL A 471 -1.05 2.86 19.75
CA VAL A 471 -0.49 1.63 20.32
C VAL A 471 -0.22 1.82 21.80
N ARG A 472 -0.65 0.88 22.65
CA ARG A 472 -0.38 0.93 24.10
C ARG A 472 1.07 0.63 24.41
N LYS A 473 1.61 1.20 25.51
CA LYS A 473 3.01 1.09 25.93
C LYS A 473 3.48 -0.36 26.10
N ARG A 474 2.59 -1.28 26.51
CA ARG A 474 2.91 -2.69 26.70
C ARG A 474 3.24 -3.45 25.41
N VAL A 475 2.88 -2.86 24.24
CA VAL A 475 3.18 -3.45 22.93
C VAL A 475 4.53 -2.92 22.46
N GLY A 476 5.54 -3.74 22.52
CA GLY A 476 6.88 -3.45 21.99
C GLY A 476 7.06 -3.90 20.56
N ASN A 477 8.13 -3.40 19.93
CA ASN A 477 8.56 -3.75 18.59
C ASN A 477 7.51 -3.51 17.49
N TYR A 478 6.55 -2.61 17.70
CA TYR A 478 5.63 -2.22 16.65
C TYR A 478 6.33 -1.26 15.66
N LYS A 479 6.26 -1.59 14.38
CA LYS A 479 6.72 -0.76 13.25
C LYS A 479 5.60 -0.67 12.23
N PRO A 480 5.16 0.54 11.88
CA PRO A 480 4.13 0.70 10.85
C PRO A 480 4.61 0.11 9.52
N SER A 481 3.72 -0.57 8.83
CA SER A 481 4.00 -1.14 7.52
C SER A 481 2.77 -1.11 6.65
N ALA A 482 2.92 -0.56 5.45
CA ALA A 482 1.86 -0.52 4.45
C ALA A 482 1.77 -1.82 3.63
N PHE A 483 2.81 -2.66 3.65
CA PHE A 483 2.87 -3.86 2.81
C PHE A 483 3.07 -5.17 3.58
N SER A 484 3.58 -5.14 4.80
CA SER A 484 3.80 -6.35 5.60
C SER A 484 2.55 -6.75 6.37
N TYR A 485 1.98 -7.90 6.05
CA TYR A 485 0.83 -8.49 6.75
C TYR A 485 1.29 -9.48 7.81
N GLY A 486 0.43 -9.77 8.81
CA GLY A 486 0.77 -10.67 9.91
C GLY A 486 1.93 -10.18 10.78
N HIS A 487 2.15 -8.87 10.83
CA HIS A 487 3.23 -8.25 11.60
C HIS A 487 3.05 -8.44 13.12
N GLU A 488 1.87 -8.82 13.57
CA GLU A 488 1.57 -9.14 14.96
C GLU A 488 2.50 -10.22 15.52
N ARG A 489 3.01 -11.10 14.65
CA ARG A 489 4.01 -12.13 15.01
C ARG A 489 5.36 -11.57 15.49
N TYR A 490 5.67 -10.31 15.16
CA TYR A 490 6.91 -9.63 15.57
C TYR A 490 6.73 -8.77 16.82
N LEU A 491 5.51 -8.59 17.30
CA LEU A 491 5.23 -7.78 18.48
C LEU A 491 5.79 -8.44 19.75
N LYS A 492 6.22 -7.61 20.69
CA LYS A 492 6.81 -8.02 21.96
C LYS A 492 6.03 -7.44 23.13
N VAL A 493 6.03 -8.13 24.24
CA VAL A 493 5.54 -7.59 25.51
C VAL A 493 6.65 -6.75 26.13
N ASN A 494 6.42 -5.48 26.39
CA ASN A 494 7.37 -4.63 27.12
C ASN A 494 7.39 -5.02 28.61
N GLY A 495 8.59 -4.96 29.23
CA GLY A 495 8.87 -5.58 30.52
C GLY A 495 8.15 -5.05 31.76
N ASP A 496 7.51 -3.88 31.68
CA ASP A 496 6.85 -3.25 32.84
C ASP A 496 5.42 -3.76 33.09
N ASP A 497 4.91 -4.62 32.22
CA ASP A 497 3.51 -5.13 32.23
C ASP A 497 3.47 -6.69 32.20
N LYS A 498 4.53 -7.37 32.76
CA LYS A 498 4.55 -8.82 32.91
C LYS A 498 3.84 -9.30 34.17
#